data_98d3d0eec86d82f51b03fd3cf17bf894
#
_entry.id   98d3d0eec86d82f51b03fd3cf17bf894
#
_cell.length_a   1.000
_cell.length_b   1.000
_cell.length_c   1.000
_cell.angle_alpha   90.00
_cell.angle_beta   90.00
_cell.angle_gamma   90.00
#
_symmetry.space_group_name_H-M   'P 1'
#
loop_
_entity.id
_entity.type
_entity.pdbx_description
1 polymer ?
#
loop_
_entity_poly.entity_id
_entity_poly.type
_entity_poly.pdbx_seq_one_letter_code
_entity_poly.pdbx_strand_id
1 'polypeptide(L)'
;MKIHMRLMAAIATLGILAGCGERPPIETKQIGYRGTGMEQNINPRRQEMLKAMNQIGGIQPPADASGPLAKDLYQNVQVLSDLSVGEFTRVMLSMTEWVTPAEQKNCTYCHNGENYADESKYTYRVARSMLKMTRDINTNWKSHVKDTGVTCHTCHRGGPVPSYVWYADPGSGRENAFVGTRAGQNSAITGLGVTTIGHSSLPYDPYSPFLLGDLNIRVEGPTALPTGNRRSIKQAEWTYSLMVHMSNSLGVSCTYCHNTRAWSDWQQSTPQRTVAWHGIRMARGLNNKYLVPLTDVFPANRKGPQGDVAKINCQTCHQGVYKPYFGESMAKAYPELQGMKPAPVDPAAMPADGAATAGDAAATAPAAPAAAPPAGAPMAKAPAKDAPKATPRTGGTAIAALTPASVDRGRL
;
A
#
# COMPACT_ATOMS: atom_id res chain seq x y z
N MET A 1 -58.76 9.25 23.02
CA MET A 1 -58.15 8.97 21.68
C MET A 1 -57.30 10.13 21.15
N LYS A 2 -57.75 11.40 21.16
CA LYS A 2 -56.95 12.55 20.64
C LYS A 2 -55.66 12.85 21.41
N ILE A 3 -55.62 12.64 22.75
CA ILE A 3 -54.43 12.88 23.58
C ILE A 3 -53.33 11.84 23.32
N HIS A 4 -53.71 10.57 23.19
CA HIS A 4 -52.73 9.50 22.89
C HIS A 4 -52.10 9.66 21.49
N MET A 5 -52.87 10.11 20.51
CA MET A 5 -52.39 10.38 19.17
C MET A 5 -51.40 11.55 19.12
N ARG A 6 -51.64 12.60 19.92
CA ARG A 6 -50.72 13.75 20.08
C ARG A 6 -49.41 13.35 20.78
N LEU A 7 -49.53 12.49 21.81
CA LEU A 7 -48.37 11.99 22.54
C LEU A 7 -47.49 11.08 21.63
N MET A 8 -48.15 10.19 20.87
CA MET A 8 -47.43 9.34 19.88
C MET A 8 -46.77 10.16 18.78
N ALA A 9 -47.44 11.23 18.29
CA ALA A 9 -46.83 12.10 17.29
C ALA A 9 -45.64 12.89 17.87
N ALA A 10 -45.73 13.36 19.12
CA ALA A 10 -44.62 14.05 19.79
C ALA A 10 -43.43 13.12 20.03
N ILE A 11 -43.67 11.89 20.46
CA ILE A 11 -42.61 10.87 20.63
C ILE A 11 -41.97 10.51 19.29
N ALA A 12 -42.75 10.36 18.20
CA ALA A 12 -42.21 10.11 16.87
C ALA A 12 -41.38 11.29 16.36
N THR A 13 -41.80 12.53 16.62
CA THR A 13 -41.04 13.73 16.23
C THR A 13 -39.75 13.88 17.03
N LEU A 14 -39.77 13.58 18.34
CA LEU A 14 -38.57 13.52 19.16
C LEU A 14 -37.63 12.41 18.70
N GLY A 15 -38.13 11.25 18.31
CA GLY A 15 -37.36 10.13 17.78
C GLY A 15 -36.67 10.48 16.44
N ILE A 16 -37.35 11.23 15.57
CA ILE A 16 -36.78 11.70 14.29
C ILE A 16 -35.69 12.76 14.53
N LEU A 17 -35.90 13.67 15.50
CA LEU A 17 -34.90 14.66 15.90
C LEU A 17 -33.67 14.03 16.59
N ALA A 18 -33.88 13.01 17.41
CA ALA A 18 -32.78 12.24 18.01
C ALA A 18 -32.05 11.36 17.01
N GLY A 19 -32.69 10.92 15.92
CA GLY A 19 -32.06 10.15 14.84
C GLY A 19 -31.11 10.98 13.99
N CYS A 20 -31.18 12.31 14.02
CA CYS A 20 -30.17 13.22 13.46
C CYS A 20 -28.99 13.46 14.42
N GLY A 21 -28.89 12.64 15.49
CA GLY A 21 -27.89 12.77 16.52
C GLY A 21 -26.49 12.91 15.95
N GLU A 22 -25.96 14.02 16.22
CA GLU A 22 -24.60 14.56 16.09
C GLU A 22 -23.59 13.64 15.42
N ARG A 23 -23.55 13.69 14.09
CA ARG A 23 -22.36 13.26 13.36
C ARG A 23 -21.31 14.33 13.67
N PRO A 24 -20.16 13.96 14.25
CA PRO A 24 -19.09 14.93 14.43
C PRO A 24 -18.79 15.56 13.06
N PRO A 25 -18.56 16.87 12.99
CA PRO A 25 -18.27 17.55 11.74
C PRO A 25 -17.05 16.92 11.07
N ILE A 26 -17.09 16.85 9.75
CA ILE A 26 -15.94 16.40 8.97
C ILE A 26 -14.85 17.45 9.12
N GLU A 27 -13.66 17.00 9.51
CA GLU A 27 -12.47 17.85 9.51
C GLU A 27 -11.88 17.87 8.10
N THR A 28 -11.62 19.07 7.58
CA THR A 28 -10.97 19.25 6.27
C THR A 28 -9.58 19.86 6.48
N LYS A 29 -8.57 19.18 5.96
CA LYS A 29 -7.17 19.63 6.00
C LYS A 29 -6.67 19.89 4.58
N GLN A 30 -6.21 21.12 4.33
CA GLN A 30 -5.51 21.46 3.08
C GLN A 30 -4.15 20.76 3.03
N ILE A 31 -3.85 20.05 1.93
CA ILE A 31 -2.63 19.27 1.76
C ILE A 31 -1.79 19.68 0.53
N GLY A 32 -2.34 20.51 -0.34
CA GLY A 32 -1.67 20.98 -1.54
C GLY A 32 -2.22 22.32 -2.01
N TYR A 33 -2.26 22.54 -3.30
CA TYR A 33 -2.71 23.82 -3.88
C TYR A 33 -4.18 24.10 -3.56
N ARG A 34 -4.48 25.33 -3.14
CA ARG A 34 -5.85 25.77 -2.87
C ARG A 34 -6.68 25.85 -4.15
N GLY A 35 -7.97 25.55 -4.05
CA GLY A 35 -8.90 25.60 -5.19
C GLY A 35 -8.70 24.48 -6.22
N THR A 36 -7.96 23.43 -5.88
CA THR A 36 -7.68 22.28 -6.75
C THR A 36 -8.15 20.95 -6.14
N GLY A 37 -8.96 21.01 -5.07
CA GLY A 37 -9.45 19.82 -4.36
C GLY A 37 -8.37 19.05 -3.59
N MET A 38 -7.17 19.59 -3.44
CA MET A 38 -6.09 18.93 -2.70
C MET A 38 -6.30 19.05 -1.19
N GLU A 39 -7.36 18.42 -0.73
CA GLU A 39 -7.82 18.43 0.64
C GLU A 39 -8.01 16.99 1.14
N GLN A 40 -7.76 16.77 2.41
CA GLN A 40 -8.08 15.52 3.10
C GLN A 40 -9.28 15.75 4.01
N ASN A 41 -10.37 15.06 3.70
CA ASN A 41 -11.56 15.02 4.55
C ASN A 41 -11.44 13.86 5.53
N ILE A 42 -11.52 14.17 6.80
CA ILE A 42 -11.34 13.23 7.90
C ILE A 42 -12.67 13.02 8.60
N ASN A 43 -13.11 11.77 8.74
CA ASN A 43 -14.22 11.40 9.60
C ASN A 43 -13.66 11.10 11.00
N PRO A 44 -13.96 11.90 12.03
CA PRO A 44 -13.39 11.73 13.37
C PRO A 44 -13.69 10.35 13.99
N ARG A 45 -14.90 9.81 13.82
CA ARG A 45 -15.25 8.47 14.33
C ARG A 45 -14.41 7.37 13.69
N ARG A 46 -14.21 7.45 12.37
CA ARG A 46 -13.35 6.49 11.65
C ARG A 46 -11.90 6.63 12.12
N GLN A 47 -11.46 7.85 12.39
CA GLN A 47 -10.10 8.09 12.86
C GLN A 47 -9.83 7.51 14.24
N GLU A 48 -10.79 7.60 15.17
CA GLU A 48 -10.70 6.97 16.49
C GLU A 48 -10.60 5.44 16.38
N MET A 49 -11.44 4.83 15.54
CA MET A 49 -11.35 3.39 15.25
C MET A 49 -9.99 3.01 14.67
N LEU A 50 -9.49 3.78 13.69
CA LEU A 50 -8.19 3.54 13.08
C LEU A 50 -7.04 3.74 14.07
N LYS A 51 -7.13 4.69 15.01
CA LYS A 51 -6.16 4.85 16.11
C LYS A 51 -6.12 3.61 17.00
N ALA A 52 -7.28 3.06 17.36
CA ALA A 52 -7.35 1.83 18.16
C ALA A 52 -6.69 0.63 17.43
N MET A 53 -6.92 0.50 16.11
CA MET A 53 -6.34 -0.56 15.29
C MET A 53 -4.84 -0.37 14.98
N ASN A 54 -4.34 0.85 15.05
CA ASN A 54 -2.97 1.20 14.69
C ASN A 54 -2.11 1.57 15.91
N GLN A 55 -2.30 0.87 17.03
CA GLN A 55 -1.41 0.99 18.18
C GLN A 55 -0.08 0.27 17.90
N ILE A 56 1.01 0.84 18.41
CA ILE A 56 2.32 0.17 18.38
C ILE A 56 2.26 -1.09 19.26
N GLY A 57 3.03 -2.11 18.87
CA GLY A 57 3.21 -3.30 19.70
C GLY A 57 4.10 -3.06 20.90
N GLY A 58 4.15 -4.05 21.78
CA GLY A 58 5.08 -4.03 22.91
C GLY A 58 6.54 -3.90 22.41
N ILE A 59 7.28 -3.00 23.05
CA ILE A 59 8.71 -2.78 22.79
C ILE A 59 9.48 -3.40 23.96
N GLN A 60 10.36 -4.36 23.65
CA GLN A 60 11.29 -4.91 24.63
C GLN A 60 12.34 -3.87 25.03
N PRO A 61 12.77 -3.84 26.27
CA PRO A 61 13.87 -2.97 26.72
C PRO A 61 15.11 -3.10 25.81
N PRO A 62 15.88 -2.03 25.60
CA PRO A 62 17.14 -2.11 24.89
C PRO A 62 18.04 -3.19 25.50
N ALA A 63 18.73 -3.93 24.64
CA ALA A 63 19.70 -4.93 25.07
C ALA A 63 21.11 -4.35 25.03
N ASP A 64 22.00 -4.95 25.80
CA ASP A 64 23.41 -4.64 25.76
C ASP A 64 24.01 -5.08 24.41
N ALA A 65 24.61 -4.15 23.71
CA ALA A 65 25.29 -4.38 22.44
C ALA A 65 26.72 -4.91 22.63
N SER A 66 27.25 -4.92 23.86
CA SER A 66 28.55 -5.47 24.20
C SER A 66 28.51 -7.00 24.34
N GLY A 67 29.66 -7.64 24.32
CA GLY A 67 29.78 -9.06 24.49
C GLY A 67 29.92 -9.84 23.18
N PRO A 68 29.89 -11.19 23.23
CA PRO A 68 30.12 -12.04 22.06
C PRO A 68 29.01 -11.86 21.03
N LEU A 69 29.35 -12.03 19.76
CA LEU A 69 28.35 -12.05 18.70
C LEU A 69 27.53 -13.35 18.74
N ALA A 70 26.27 -13.23 18.36
CA ALA A 70 25.36 -14.37 18.34
C ALA A 70 25.88 -15.54 17.47
N LYS A 71 26.56 -15.24 16.36
CA LYS A 71 27.19 -16.27 15.50
C LYS A 71 28.31 -17.05 16.16
N ASP A 72 28.97 -16.46 17.17
CA ASP A 72 30.11 -17.10 17.85
C ASP A 72 29.65 -18.06 18.95
N LEU A 73 28.42 -17.85 19.45
CA LEU A 73 27.84 -18.67 20.53
C LEU A 73 26.77 -19.64 20.02
N TYR A 74 25.98 -19.24 19.03
CA TYR A 74 24.87 -20.05 18.53
C TYR A 74 25.14 -20.58 17.12
N GLN A 75 24.64 -21.78 16.85
CA GLN A 75 24.75 -22.41 15.56
C GLN A 75 23.70 -21.85 14.59
N ASN A 76 24.03 -21.81 13.29
CA ASN A 76 23.11 -21.48 12.21
C ASN A 76 22.53 -20.05 12.24
N VAL A 77 23.24 -19.09 12.85
CA VAL A 77 22.87 -17.68 12.85
C VAL A 77 23.36 -17.03 11.55
N GLN A 78 22.47 -16.81 10.58
CA GLN A 78 22.83 -16.29 9.24
C GLN A 78 22.51 -14.80 9.07
N VAL A 79 21.31 -14.35 9.45
CA VAL A 79 20.83 -12.98 9.16
C VAL A 79 21.21 -11.99 10.26
N LEU A 80 21.27 -12.46 11.49
CA LEU A 80 21.53 -11.65 12.70
C LEU A 80 22.92 -11.94 13.27
N SER A 81 23.86 -12.33 12.42
CA SER A 81 25.23 -12.72 12.79
C SER A 81 26.08 -11.54 13.29
N ASP A 82 25.65 -10.34 13.04
CA ASP A 82 26.25 -9.07 13.41
C ASP A 82 25.78 -8.52 14.77
N LEU A 83 24.83 -9.20 15.42
CA LEU A 83 24.28 -8.78 16.70
C LEU A 83 25.02 -9.44 17.88
N SER A 84 25.09 -8.72 19.01
CA SER A 84 25.46 -9.33 20.26
C SER A 84 24.41 -10.37 20.68
N VAL A 85 24.78 -11.26 21.60
CA VAL A 85 23.83 -12.28 22.17
C VAL A 85 22.63 -11.59 22.80
N GLY A 86 22.83 -10.47 23.49
CA GLY A 86 21.75 -9.70 24.11
C GLY A 86 20.78 -9.15 23.07
N GLU A 87 21.30 -8.48 22.04
CA GLU A 87 20.50 -7.94 20.93
C GLU A 87 19.75 -9.03 20.14
N PHE A 88 20.44 -10.16 19.86
CA PHE A 88 19.84 -11.29 19.20
C PHE A 88 18.66 -11.86 20.03
N THR A 89 18.85 -12.06 21.33
CA THR A 89 17.80 -12.56 22.23
C THR A 89 16.62 -11.60 22.28
N ARG A 90 16.88 -10.28 22.34
CA ARG A 90 15.85 -9.25 22.30
C ARG A 90 15.00 -9.33 21.03
N VAL A 91 15.62 -9.51 19.87
CA VAL A 91 14.90 -9.69 18.60
C VAL A 91 14.05 -10.95 18.62
N MET A 92 14.56 -12.07 19.12
CA MET A 92 13.81 -13.34 19.21
C MET A 92 12.59 -13.21 20.14
N LEU A 93 12.73 -12.57 21.29
CA LEU A 93 11.61 -12.30 22.21
C LEU A 93 10.55 -11.39 21.54
N SER A 94 11.01 -10.34 20.87
CA SER A 94 10.11 -9.43 20.15
C SER A 94 9.37 -10.14 19.01
N MET A 95 10.05 -11.00 18.27
CA MET A 95 9.41 -11.80 17.21
C MET A 95 8.34 -12.74 17.79
N THR A 96 8.61 -13.35 18.94
CA THR A 96 7.62 -14.20 19.62
C THR A 96 6.35 -13.42 19.92
N GLU A 97 6.44 -12.17 20.38
CA GLU A 97 5.27 -11.33 20.63
C GLU A 97 4.56 -10.88 19.34
N TRP A 98 5.30 -10.63 18.28
CA TRP A 98 4.77 -9.95 17.09
C TRP A 98 4.22 -10.87 16.01
N VAL A 99 4.72 -12.13 15.94
CA VAL A 99 4.43 -13.00 14.78
C VAL A 99 3.99 -14.41 15.15
N THR A 100 3.84 -14.74 16.44
CA THR A 100 3.30 -16.04 16.82
C THR A 100 1.80 -15.94 17.15
N PRO A 101 1.04 -17.03 17.01
CA PRO A 101 -0.36 -17.01 17.41
C PRO A 101 -0.51 -16.83 18.92
N ALA A 102 -1.61 -16.22 19.34
CA ALA A 102 -1.85 -15.90 20.74
C ALA A 102 -1.81 -17.12 21.67
N GLU A 103 -2.26 -18.26 21.18
CA GLU A 103 -2.30 -19.55 21.87
C GLU A 103 -0.93 -20.26 21.92
N GLN A 104 0.07 -19.78 21.16
CA GLN A 104 1.39 -20.41 21.09
C GLN A 104 2.51 -19.35 21.08
N LYS A 105 2.48 -18.45 22.05
CA LYS A 105 3.52 -17.41 22.21
C LYS A 105 4.78 -17.99 22.87
N ASN A 106 5.50 -18.81 22.13
CA ASN A 106 6.74 -19.41 22.60
C ASN A 106 7.72 -19.67 21.45
N CYS A 107 8.96 -19.96 21.78
CA CYS A 107 10.06 -20.19 20.85
C CYS A 107 9.82 -21.40 19.93
N THR A 108 9.09 -22.41 20.44
CA THR A 108 8.87 -23.67 19.70
C THR A 108 7.88 -23.52 18.54
N TYR A 109 7.22 -22.38 18.38
CA TYR A 109 6.47 -22.08 17.14
C TYR A 109 7.38 -22.11 15.90
N CYS A 110 8.59 -21.57 16.02
CA CYS A 110 9.57 -21.54 14.95
C CYS A 110 10.70 -22.56 15.12
N HIS A 111 11.16 -22.80 16.34
CA HIS A 111 12.30 -23.65 16.64
C HIS A 111 11.90 -25.08 17.03
N ASN A 112 12.76 -26.04 16.76
CA ASN A 112 12.70 -27.33 17.39
C ASN A 112 13.16 -27.18 18.84
N GLY A 113 12.37 -27.67 19.81
CA GLY A 113 12.66 -27.49 21.24
C GLY A 113 13.94 -28.16 21.72
N GLU A 114 14.39 -29.22 21.04
CA GLU A 114 15.62 -29.96 21.37
C GLU A 114 16.86 -29.36 20.68
N ASN A 115 16.67 -28.76 19.49
CA ASN A 115 17.73 -28.13 18.71
C ASN A 115 17.24 -26.86 18.04
N TYR A 116 17.56 -25.70 18.60
CA TYR A 116 17.15 -24.38 18.09
C TYR A 116 17.78 -24.02 16.72
N ALA A 117 18.86 -24.74 16.32
CA ALA A 117 19.51 -24.53 15.02
C ALA A 117 18.84 -25.32 13.88
N ASP A 118 17.95 -26.25 14.21
CA ASP A 118 17.26 -27.11 13.25
C ASP A 118 16.24 -26.32 12.40
N GLU A 119 16.34 -26.47 11.09
CA GLU A 119 15.49 -25.82 10.09
C GLU A 119 14.31 -26.68 9.61
N SER A 120 14.03 -27.80 10.25
CA SER A 120 12.96 -28.72 9.84
C SER A 120 11.58 -28.03 9.78
N LYS A 121 11.32 -27.11 10.69
CA LYS A 121 10.08 -26.32 10.68
C LYS A 121 10.07 -25.26 9.57
N TYR A 122 9.00 -25.26 8.77
CA TYR A 122 8.84 -24.25 7.72
C TYR A 122 8.79 -22.82 8.29
N THR A 123 8.22 -22.63 9.49
CA THR A 123 8.14 -21.33 10.17
C THR A 123 9.51 -20.74 10.45
N TYR A 124 10.51 -21.55 10.75
CA TYR A 124 11.91 -21.12 10.90
C TYR A 124 12.48 -20.54 9.58
N ARG A 125 12.29 -21.27 8.47
CA ARG A 125 12.75 -20.83 7.14
C ARG A 125 12.04 -19.58 6.66
N VAL A 126 10.71 -19.48 6.91
CA VAL A 126 9.92 -18.29 6.64
C VAL A 126 10.42 -17.11 7.46
N ALA A 127 10.62 -17.27 8.77
CA ALA A 127 11.10 -16.22 9.67
C ALA A 127 12.44 -15.64 9.21
N ARG A 128 13.36 -16.51 8.75
CA ARG A 128 14.66 -16.08 8.20
C ARG A 128 14.47 -15.20 6.95
N SER A 129 13.57 -15.56 6.03
CA SER A 129 13.27 -14.74 4.86
C SER A 129 12.64 -13.39 5.26
N MET A 130 11.75 -13.38 6.26
CA MET A 130 11.13 -12.16 6.76
C MET A 130 12.13 -11.23 7.44
N LEU A 131 13.11 -11.76 8.19
CA LEU A 131 14.20 -10.95 8.75
C LEU A 131 15.05 -10.29 7.66
N LYS A 132 15.42 -11.05 6.60
CA LYS A 132 16.10 -10.48 5.44
C LYS A 132 15.27 -9.37 4.80
N MET A 133 13.98 -9.61 4.61
CA MET A 133 13.04 -8.64 4.03
C MET A 133 12.94 -7.37 4.90
N THR A 134 12.81 -7.51 6.21
CA THR A 134 12.71 -6.36 7.15
C THR A 134 13.96 -5.49 7.08
N ARG A 135 15.15 -6.08 7.12
CA ARG A 135 16.42 -5.37 6.99
C ARG A 135 16.58 -4.71 5.61
N ASP A 136 16.14 -5.38 4.54
CA ASP A 136 16.14 -4.81 3.18
C ASP A 136 15.23 -3.58 3.07
N ILE A 137 14.02 -3.65 3.66
CA ILE A 137 13.10 -2.51 3.68
C ILE A 137 13.75 -1.31 4.38
N ASN A 138 14.29 -1.52 5.56
CA ASN A 138 14.88 -0.46 6.38
C ASN A 138 16.16 0.14 5.79
N THR A 139 16.86 -0.61 4.94
CA THR A 139 18.11 -0.16 4.31
C THR A 139 17.87 0.44 2.93
N ASN A 140 17.19 -0.30 2.05
CA ASN A 140 17.15 -0.01 0.62
C ASN A 140 15.87 0.72 0.18
N TRP A 141 14.83 0.77 1.04
CA TRP A 141 13.56 1.40 0.71
C TRP A 141 13.26 2.66 1.52
N LYS A 142 14.29 3.36 1.99
CA LYS A 142 14.15 4.64 2.69
C LYS A 142 13.43 5.71 1.89
N SER A 143 13.44 5.62 0.55
CA SER A 143 12.63 6.47 -0.33
C SER A 143 11.11 6.35 -0.04
N HIS A 144 10.65 5.21 0.50
CA HIS A 144 9.26 4.99 0.92
C HIS A 144 9.08 5.06 2.43
N VAL A 145 9.81 4.23 3.17
CA VAL A 145 9.60 4.10 4.64
C VAL A 145 10.22 5.22 5.46
N LYS A 146 11.12 6.01 4.85
CA LYS A 146 11.83 7.12 5.52
C LYS A 146 12.53 6.64 6.80
N ASP A 147 12.63 7.53 7.79
CA ASP A 147 13.18 7.23 9.12
C ASP A 147 12.20 6.50 10.04
N THR A 148 10.93 6.38 9.63
CA THR A 148 9.93 5.60 10.37
C THR A 148 10.31 4.13 10.38
N GLY A 149 10.78 3.60 9.25
CA GLY A 149 11.15 2.20 9.09
C GLY A 149 10.00 1.24 9.38
N VAL A 150 10.33 -0.04 9.44
CA VAL A 150 9.37 -1.12 9.75
C VAL A 150 9.97 -2.11 10.74
N THR A 151 9.09 -2.76 11.52
CA THR A 151 9.38 -3.97 12.30
C THR A 151 8.47 -5.10 11.80
N CYS A 152 8.65 -6.32 12.32
CA CYS A 152 7.72 -7.43 12.02
C CYS A 152 6.28 -7.06 12.43
N HIS A 153 6.11 -6.38 13.55
CA HIS A 153 4.80 -5.93 14.03
C HIS A 153 4.10 -4.97 13.05
N THR A 154 4.83 -4.22 12.23
CA THR A 154 4.24 -3.28 11.27
C THR A 154 3.22 -3.95 10.34
N CYS A 155 3.49 -5.18 9.92
CA CYS A 155 2.59 -5.97 9.07
C CYS A 155 1.81 -7.03 9.89
N HIS A 156 2.47 -7.73 10.82
CA HIS A 156 1.93 -8.90 11.50
C HIS A 156 0.94 -8.57 12.63
N ARG A 157 1.11 -7.44 13.32
CA ARG A 157 0.19 -6.98 14.39
C ARG A 157 -0.10 -8.02 15.47
N GLY A 158 0.89 -8.85 15.80
CA GLY A 158 0.78 -9.89 16.84
C GLY A 158 0.23 -11.23 16.35
N GLY A 159 0.14 -11.45 15.04
CA GLY A 159 -0.34 -12.70 14.45
C GLY A 159 0.60 -13.29 13.39
N PRO A 160 0.52 -14.61 13.15
CA PRO A 160 1.44 -15.29 12.24
C PRO A 160 1.21 -14.98 10.76
N VAL A 161 0.01 -14.54 10.40
CA VAL A 161 -0.34 -14.08 9.06
C VAL A 161 -0.79 -12.64 9.17
N PRO A 162 -0.15 -11.71 8.45
CA PRO A 162 -0.64 -10.34 8.41
C PRO A 162 -2.07 -10.28 7.89
N SER A 163 -2.85 -9.34 8.39
CA SER A 163 -4.13 -8.99 7.79
C SER A 163 -3.91 -8.42 6.39
N TYR A 164 -4.94 -8.53 5.54
CA TYR A 164 -4.94 -7.93 4.19
C TYR A 164 -3.85 -8.45 3.24
N VAL A 165 -3.33 -9.65 3.47
CA VAL A 165 -2.55 -10.36 2.45
C VAL A 165 -3.46 -10.79 1.30
N TRP A 166 -2.87 -11.06 0.14
CA TRP A 166 -3.62 -11.54 -1.01
C TRP A 166 -2.99 -12.79 -1.63
N TYR A 167 -3.83 -13.57 -2.28
CA TYR A 167 -3.46 -14.75 -3.04
C TYR A 167 -3.93 -14.57 -4.48
N ALA A 168 -3.37 -15.33 -5.41
CA ALA A 168 -3.84 -15.35 -6.77
C ALA A 168 -5.32 -15.78 -6.82
N ASP A 169 -6.12 -14.98 -7.52
CA ASP A 169 -7.54 -15.29 -7.68
C ASP A 169 -7.71 -16.30 -8.83
N PRO A 170 -8.54 -17.35 -8.67
CA PRO A 170 -8.82 -18.29 -9.73
C PRO A 170 -9.55 -17.67 -10.95
N GLY A 171 -9.95 -16.43 -10.84
CA GLY A 171 -10.73 -15.71 -11.83
C GLY A 171 -12.24 -15.84 -11.57
N SER A 172 -13.03 -15.09 -12.35
CA SER A 172 -14.49 -15.20 -12.30
C SER A 172 -14.89 -16.58 -12.79
N GLY A 173 -15.71 -17.29 -12.00
CA GLY A 173 -16.30 -18.55 -12.40
C GLY A 173 -17.16 -18.44 -13.67
N ARG A 174 -17.57 -19.58 -14.22
CA ARG A 174 -18.42 -19.64 -15.43
C ARG A 174 -19.74 -18.88 -15.28
N GLU A 175 -20.21 -18.72 -14.08
CA GLU A 175 -21.45 -18.00 -13.74
C GLU A 175 -21.45 -16.55 -14.22
N ASN A 176 -20.27 -15.94 -14.29
CA ASN A 176 -20.11 -14.57 -14.76
C ASN A 176 -19.66 -14.46 -16.22
N ALA A 177 -19.56 -15.60 -16.94
CA ALA A 177 -18.98 -15.64 -18.30
C ALA A 177 -19.76 -14.83 -19.34
N PHE A 178 -21.03 -14.58 -19.11
CA PHE A 178 -21.90 -13.81 -20.02
C PHE A 178 -21.74 -12.30 -19.85
N VAL A 179 -21.58 -11.83 -18.61
CA VAL A 179 -21.50 -10.38 -18.29
C VAL A 179 -20.16 -9.97 -17.70
N GLY A 180 -19.41 -10.92 -17.17
CA GLY A 180 -18.10 -10.70 -16.59
C GLY A 180 -16.97 -10.90 -17.60
N THR A 181 -15.79 -10.44 -17.24
CA THR A 181 -14.53 -10.69 -17.97
C THR A 181 -13.58 -11.51 -17.11
N ARG A 182 -12.52 -12.07 -17.71
CA ARG A 182 -11.45 -12.74 -16.95
C ARG A 182 -10.75 -11.79 -15.97
N ALA A 183 -10.82 -10.49 -16.23
CA ALA A 183 -10.31 -9.46 -15.32
C ALA A 183 -11.25 -9.18 -14.14
N GLY A 184 -12.38 -9.86 -14.02
CA GLY A 184 -13.35 -9.68 -12.95
C GLY A 184 -14.29 -8.50 -13.10
N GLN A 185 -14.23 -7.76 -14.22
CA GLN A 185 -15.14 -6.65 -14.48
C GLN A 185 -16.58 -7.16 -14.64
N ASN A 186 -17.52 -6.41 -14.08
CA ASN A 186 -18.95 -6.75 -14.07
C ASN A 186 -19.28 -8.12 -13.45
N SER A 187 -18.36 -8.69 -12.70
CA SER A 187 -18.60 -9.93 -11.95
C SER A 187 -19.25 -9.62 -10.62
N ALA A 188 -19.91 -10.61 -10.02
CA ALA A 188 -20.33 -10.51 -8.63
C ALA A 188 -19.11 -10.31 -7.74
N ILE A 189 -19.11 -9.22 -6.96
CA ILE A 189 -17.95 -8.86 -6.14
C ILE A 189 -17.97 -9.72 -4.89
N THR A 190 -16.99 -10.60 -4.77
CA THR A 190 -16.77 -11.47 -3.61
C THR A 190 -15.30 -11.41 -3.19
N GLY A 191 -15.00 -11.76 -1.94
CA GLY A 191 -13.64 -11.94 -1.48
C GLY A 191 -12.72 -10.74 -1.79
N LEU A 192 -11.74 -10.95 -2.65
CA LEU A 192 -10.74 -9.95 -3.02
C LEU A 192 -11.36 -8.68 -3.60
N GLY A 193 -12.40 -8.79 -4.42
CA GLY A 193 -13.03 -7.64 -5.06
C GLY A 193 -13.60 -6.65 -4.07
N VAL A 194 -14.23 -7.10 -3.00
CA VAL A 194 -14.78 -6.21 -1.95
C VAL A 194 -13.68 -5.40 -1.27
N THR A 195 -12.52 -6.00 -1.04
CA THR A 195 -11.40 -5.34 -0.35
C THR A 195 -10.60 -4.41 -1.25
N THR A 196 -10.58 -4.64 -2.56
CA THR A 196 -9.77 -3.85 -3.51
C THR A 196 -10.54 -2.70 -4.13
N ILE A 197 -11.69 -2.96 -4.69
CA ILE A 197 -12.44 -2.01 -5.54
C ILE A 197 -13.84 -1.67 -5.02
N GLY A 198 -14.24 -2.22 -3.86
CA GLY A 198 -15.58 -2.06 -3.30
C GLY A 198 -16.65 -2.59 -4.27
N HIS A 199 -17.71 -1.83 -4.46
CA HIS A 199 -18.85 -2.20 -5.35
C HIS A 199 -18.75 -1.56 -6.75
N SER A 200 -17.53 -1.32 -7.24
CA SER A 200 -17.31 -0.81 -8.60
C SER A 200 -17.21 -1.93 -9.62
N SER A 201 -17.38 -1.60 -10.91
CA SER A 201 -17.17 -2.52 -12.04
C SER A 201 -15.72 -2.59 -12.52
N LEU A 202 -14.79 -2.08 -11.74
CA LEU A 202 -13.36 -2.10 -12.05
C LEU A 202 -12.79 -3.54 -11.95
N PRO A 203 -11.66 -3.82 -12.60
CA PRO A 203 -10.94 -5.07 -12.37
C PRO A 203 -10.61 -5.25 -10.89
N TYR A 204 -10.96 -6.41 -10.31
CA TYR A 204 -10.84 -6.63 -8.87
C TYR A 204 -9.46 -7.09 -8.41
N ASP A 205 -8.57 -7.46 -9.33
CA ASP A 205 -7.19 -7.83 -9.02
C ASP A 205 -6.18 -6.80 -9.56
N PRO A 206 -5.99 -5.65 -8.90
CA PRO A 206 -4.97 -4.71 -9.27
C PRO A 206 -3.56 -5.16 -8.85
N TYR A 207 -3.43 -6.27 -8.14
CA TYR A 207 -2.18 -6.70 -7.54
C TYR A 207 -1.28 -7.43 -8.52
N SER A 208 -1.84 -8.39 -9.27
CA SER A 208 -1.05 -9.20 -10.22
C SER A 208 -0.33 -8.35 -11.26
N PRO A 209 -0.95 -7.38 -11.94
CA PRO A 209 -0.26 -6.59 -12.95
C PRO A 209 0.74 -5.58 -12.37
N PHE A 210 0.54 -5.09 -11.15
CA PHE A 210 1.32 -3.98 -10.59
C PHE A 210 2.20 -4.35 -9.40
N LEU A 211 1.81 -5.34 -8.59
CA LEU A 211 2.53 -5.76 -7.39
C LEU A 211 3.24 -7.11 -7.55
N LEU A 212 3.12 -7.78 -8.70
CA LEU A 212 3.97 -8.86 -9.18
C LEU A 212 4.61 -8.48 -10.50
N GLY A 213 3.78 -8.19 -11.52
CA GLY A 213 4.22 -7.61 -12.78
C GLY A 213 4.58 -6.14 -12.67
N ASP A 214 5.16 -5.59 -13.72
CA ASP A 214 5.57 -4.19 -13.82
C ASP A 214 4.77 -3.41 -14.87
N LEU A 215 3.49 -3.76 -15.02
CA LEU A 215 2.60 -3.05 -15.93
C LEU A 215 2.68 -1.54 -15.69
N ASN A 216 2.76 -0.78 -16.77
CA ASN A 216 2.86 0.66 -16.68
C ASN A 216 1.55 1.26 -16.12
N ILE A 217 1.67 1.97 -15.01
CA ILE A 217 0.53 2.62 -14.34
C ILE A 217 0.04 3.83 -15.14
N ARG A 218 0.94 4.56 -15.79
CA ARG A 218 0.57 5.73 -16.59
C ARG A 218 -0.11 5.30 -17.88
N VAL A 219 -1.36 5.70 -18.04
CA VAL A 219 -2.20 5.38 -19.22
C VAL A 219 -2.46 6.59 -20.10
N GLU A 220 -2.17 7.78 -19.60
CA GLU A 220 -2.30 9.02 -20.35
C GLU A 220 -1.17 9.17 -21.36
N GLY A 221 -1.51 9.58 -22.58
CA GLY A 221 -0.55 9.90 -23.62
C GLY A 221 0.20 11.22 -23.35
N PRO A 222 1.29 11.48 -24.08
CA PRO A 222 2.05 12.72 -23.94
C PRO A 222 1.33 13.95 -24.54
N THR A 223 0.30 13.72 -25.34
CA THR A 223 -0.49 14.76 -26.02
C THR A 223 -1.98 14.56 -25.80
N ALA A 224 -2.77 15.60 -25.97
CA ALA A 224 -4.23 15.54 -25.87
C ALA A 224 -4.89 14.79 -27.06
N LEU A 225 -4.18 14.62 -28.16
CA LEU A 225 -4.68 13.91 -29.33
C LEU A 225 -4.44 12.39 -29.19
N PRO A 226 -5.34 11.54 -29.73
CA PRO A 226 -5.21 10.09 -29.67
C PRO A 226 -4.02 9.55 -30.48
N THR A 227 -3.43 10.35 -31.35
CA THR A 227 -2.29 9.99 -32.19
C THR A 227 -1.08 9.62 -31.32
N GLY A 228 -0.57 8.40 -31.49
CA GLY A 228 0.56 7.90 -30.72
C GLY A 228 0.21 7.33 -29.34
N ASN A 229 -1.01 7.53 -28.85
CA ASN A 229 -1.47 6.88 -27.63
C ASN A 229 -2.00 5.48 -27.94
N ARG A 230 -1.29 4.46 -27.48
CA ARG A 230 -1.68 3.04 -27.64
C ARG A 230 -2.33 2.46 -26.38
N ARG A 231 -2.66 3.29 -25.39
CA ARG A 231 -3.31 2.85 -24.17
C ARG A 231 -4.81 2.68 -24.37
N SER A 232 -5.35 1.64 -23.77
CA SER A 232 -6.78 1.34 -23.84
C SER A 232 -7.53 1.80 -22.60
N ILE A 233 -8.85 1.94 -22.71
CA ILE A 233 -9.73 2.15 -21.55
C ILE A 233 -9.55 1.03 -20.53
N LYS A 234 -9.35 -0.21 -20.98
CA LYS A 234 -9.10 -1.36 -20.09
C LYS A 234 -7.85 -1.18 -19.23
N GLN A 235 -6.77 -0.64 -19.79
CA GLN A 235 -5.57 -0.32 -19.02
C GLN A 235 -5.83 0.80 -18.00
N ALA A 236 -6.63 1.80 -18.36
CA ALA A 236 -7.04 2.85 -17.44
C ALA A 236 -7.88 2.32 -16.27
N GLU A 237 -8.77 1.37 -16.52
CA GLU A 237 -9.56 0.69 -15.50
C GLU A 237 -8.68 -0.09 -14.51
N TRP A 238 -7.66 -0.80 -15.01
CA TRP A 238 -6.67 -1.47 -14.15
C TRP A 238 -5.90 -0.48 -13.27
N THR A 239 -5.43 0.62 -13.83
CA THR A 239 -4.77 1.68 -13.08
C THR A 239 -5.70 2.28 -12.03
N TYR A 240 -6.97 2.52 -12.39
CA TYR A 240 -7.95 3.06 -11.46
C TYR A 240 -8.24 2.08 -10.31
N SER A 241 -8.32 0.79 -10.60
CA SER A 241 -8.42 -0.26 -9.56
C SER A 241 -7.30 -0.14 -8.52
N LEU A 242 -6.04 -0.02 -8.98
CA LEU A 242 -4.91 0.17 -8.08
C LEU A 242 -5.04 1.45 -7.26
N MET A 243 -5.49 2.56 -7.87
CA MET A 243 -5.68 3.84 -7.16
C MET A 243 -6.78 3.75 -6.09
N VAL A 244 -7.88 3.04 -6.36
CA VAL A 244 -8.94 2.77 -5.37
C VAL A 244 -8.38 1.96 -4.21
N HIS A 245 -7.63 0.90 -4.51
CA HIS A 245 -6.95 0.10 -3.47
C HIS A 245 -6.02 0.96 -2.62
N MET A 246 -5.20 1.80 -3.24
CA MET A 246 -4.28 2.67 -2.51
C MET A 246 -5.02 3.67 -1.62
N SER A 247 -6.06 4.31 -2.14
CA SER A 247 -6.91 5.24 -1.38
C SER A 247 -7.48 4.59 -0.13
N ASN A 248 -8.06 3.39 -0.27
CA ASN A 248 -8.61 2.63 0.84
C ASN A 248 -7.53 2.19 1.84
N SER A 249 -6.40 1.71 1.34
CA SER A 249 -5.29 1.21 2.16
C SER A 249 -4.65 2.29 3.02
N LEU A 250 -4.57 3.52 2.50
CA LEU A 250 -3.99 4.66 3.19
C LEU A 250 -5.03 5.51 3.94
N GLY A 251 -6.32 5.25 3.74
CA GLY A 251 -7.39 6.06 4.33
C GLY A 251 -7.41 7.51 3.84
N VAL A 252 -7.01 7.74 2.58
CA VAL A 252 -6.89 9.08 2.00
C VAL A 252 -7.73 9.21 0.72
N SER A 253 -8.12 10.43 0.37
CA SER A 253 -8.75 10.73 -0.91
C SER A 253 -7.73 10.75 -2.05
N CYS A 254 -8.21 10.64 -3.29
CA CYS A 254 -7.35 10.73 -4.48
C CYS A 254 -6.54 12.04 -4.52
N THR A 255 -7.14 13.11 -4.04
CA THR A 255 -6.53 14.45 -3.99
C THR A 255 -5.44 14.61 -2.92
N TYR A 256 -5.23 13.59 -2.09
CA TYR A 256 -4.05 13.53 -1.23
C TYR A 256 -2.74 13.47 -2.02
N CYS A 257 -2.79 12.86 -3.21
CA CYS A 257 -1.65 12.72 -4.11
C CYS A 257 -1.79 13.52 -5.40
N HIS A 258 -3.00 13.68 -5.92
CA HIS A 258 -3.27 14.27 -7.23
C HIS A 258 -3.88 15.68 -7.14
N ASN A 259 -3.48 16.53 -8.09
CA ASN A 259 -4.10 17.82 -8.33
C ASN A 259 -5.25 17.64 -9.35
N THR A 260 -6.46 18.06 -9.02
CA THR A 260 -7.63 17.90 -9.92
C THR A 260 -7.53 18.67 -11.22
N ARG A 261 -6.74 19.75 -11.27
CA ARG A 261 -6.50 20.54 -12.49
C ARG A 261 -5.46 19.91 -13.43
N ALA A 262 -4.56 19.08 -12.88
CA ALA A 262 -3.44 18.51 -13.60
C ALA A 262 -3.15 17.11 -13.06
N TRP A 263 -4.07 16.20 -13.29
CA TRP A 263 -4.11 14.88 -12.65
C TRP A 263 -2.86 14.04 -12.91
N SER A 264 -2.31 14.10 -14.09
CA SER A 264 -1.11 13.37 -14.50
C SER A 264 0.20 14.09 -14.19
N ASP A 265 0.14 15.38 -13.90
CA ASP A 265 1.33 16.22 -13.71
C ASP A 265 2.01 15.91 -12.35
N TRP A 266 3.27 15.53 -12.41
CA TRP A 266 4.08 15.27 -11.24
C TRP A 266 4.47 16.53 -10.47
N GLN A 267 4.73 17.62 -11.17
CA GLN A 267 5.16 18.89 -10.57
C GLN A 267 4.04 19.57 -9.78
N GLN A 268 2.81 19.37 -10.21
CA GLN A 268 1.63 19.89 -9.53
C GLN A 268 1.03 18.90 -8.49
N SER A 269 1.66 17.77 -8.29
CA SER A 269 1.28 16.77 -7.29
C SER A 269 1.97 17.04 -5.96
N THR A 270 1.43 16.46 -4.88
CA THR A 270 2.09 16.49 -3.58
C THR A 270 3.29 15.52 -3.56
N PRO A 271 4.29 15.72 -2.66
CA PRO A 271 5.40 14.78 -2.49
C PRO A 271 4.95 13.35 -2.16
N GLN A 272 3.76 13.19 -1.58
CA GLN A 272 3.15 11.89 -1.25
C GLN A 272 2.98 11.00 -2.48
N ARG A 273 2.74 11.59 -3.67
CA ARG A 273 2.66 10.83 -4.92
C ARG A 273 3.97 10.12 -5.26
N THR A 274 5.10 10.80 -5.07
CA THR A 274 6.44 10.21 -5.28
C THR A 274 6.72 9.09 -4.27
N VAL A 275 6.39 9.32 -2.99
CA VAL A 275 6.53 8.29 -1.95
C VAL A 275 5.68 7.06 -2.29
N ALA A 276 4.45 7.25 -2.77
CA ALA A 276 3.58 6.16 -3.17
C ALA A 276 4.13 5.38 -4.39
N TRP A 277 4.75 6.07 -5.35
CA TRP A 277 5.41 5.42 -6.49
C TRP A 277 6.55 4.49 -6.04
N HIS A 278 7.36 4.92 -5.07
CA HIS A 278 8.36 4.06 -4.43
C HIS A 278 7.72 2.87 -3.71
N GLY A 279 6.57 3.08 -3.04
CA GLY A 279 5.84 2.04 -2.34
C GLY A 279 5.32 0.93 -3.25
N ILE A 280 4.81 1.25 -4.44
CA ILE A 280 4.40 0.26 -5.43
C ILE A 280 5.59 -0.62 -5.86
N ARG A 281 6.73 0.00 -6.13
CA ARG A 281 7.96 -0.72 -6.52
C ARG A 281 8.51 -1.56 -5.38
N MET A 282 8.45 -1.05 -4.16
CA MET A 282 8.82 -1.80 -2.95
C MET A 282 7.94 -3.04 -2.80
N ALA A 283 6.61 -2.91 -2.79
CA ALA A 283 5.70 -4.03 -2.63
C ALA A 283 5.93 -5.11 -3.71
N ARG A 284 6.12 -4.70 -4.97
CA ARG A 284 6.49 -5.60 -6.08
C ARG A 284 7.81 -6.32 -5.80
N GLY A 285 8.83 -5.58 -5.42
CA GLY A 285 10.15 -6.13 -5.12
C GLY A 285 10.10 -7.14 -3.97
N LEU A 286 9.37 -6.83 -2.90
CA LEU A 286 9.23 -7.70 -1.73
C LEU A 286 8.45 -8.97 -2.07
N ASN A 287 7.36 -8.87 -2.83
CA ASN A 287 6.61 -10.04 -3.28
C ASN A 287 7.48 -10.99 -4.11
N ASN A 288 8.22 -10.46 -5.09
CA ASN A 288 9.03 -11.27 -6.00
C ASN A 288 10.31 -11.81 -5.34
N LYS A 289 10.96 -11.03 -4.48
CA LYS A 289 12.25 -11.39 -3.88
C LYS A 289 12.14 -12.28 -2.65
N TYR A 290 11.10 -12.07 -1.82
CA TYR A 290 11.01 -12.70 -0.50
C TYR A 290 9.81 -13.62 -0.32
N LEU A 291 8.66 -13.32 -0.93
CA LEU A 291 7.42 -14.06 -0.68
C LEU A 291 7.20 -15.17 -1.71
N VAL A 292 7.23 -14.87 -2.98
CA VAL A 292 7.05 -15.87 -4.05
C VAL A 292 8.04 -17.03 -3.92
N PRO A 293 9.33 -16.83 -3.62
CA PRO A 293 10.28 -17.93 -3.44
C PRO A 293 9.97 -18.86 -2.26
N LEU A 294 9.08 -18.46 -1.35
CA LEU A 294 8.64 -19.32 -0.25
C LEU A 294 7.54 -20.32 -0.64
N THR A 295 7.10 -20.32 -1.91
CA THR A 295 6.00 -21.20 -2.35
C THR A 295 6.27 -22.67 -2.02
N ASP A 296 7.50 -23.15 -2.20
CA ASP A 296 7.86 -24.53 -1.90
C ASP A 296 8.17 -24.80 -0.41
N VAL A 297 8.27 -23.72 0.38
CA VAL A 297 8.53 -23.80 1.81
C VAL A 297 7.24 -23.97 2.60
N PHE A 298 6.15 -23.31 2.16
CA PHE A 298 4.87 -23.37 2.85
C PHE A 298 4.15 -24.70 2.62
N PRO A 299 3.55 -25.30 3.66
CA PRO A 299 2.67 -26.46 3.50
C PRO A 299 1.39 -26.10 2.76
N ALA A 300 0.74 -27.10 2.17
CA ALA A 300 -0.43 -26.89 1.31
C ALA A 300 -1.57 -26.12 2.00
N ASN A 301 -1.82 -26.39 3.29
CA ASN A 301 -2.86 -25.70 4.09
C ASN A 301 -2.57 -24.23 4.39
N ARG A 302 -1.41 -23.71 3.98
CA ARG A 302 -1.00 -22.32 4.14
C ARG A 302 -0.91 -21.57 2.79
N LYS A 303 -1.24 -22.25 1.72
CA LYS A 303 -1.26 -21.68 0.36
C LYS A 303 -2.66 -21.24 -0.04
N GLY A 304 -2.72 -20.31 -0.97
CA GLY A 304 -3.95 -19.86 -1.59
C GLY A 304 -4.58 -20.90 -2.53
N PRO A 305 -5.74 -20.60 -3.09
CA PRO A 305 -6.49 -21.54 -3.94
C PRO A 305 -5.74 -21.94 -5.22
N GLN A 306 -4.78 -21.14 -5.67
CA GLN A 306 -3.91 -21.45 -6.81
C GLN A 306 -2.56 -22.09 -6.40
N GLY A 307 -2.41 -22.50 -5.15
CA GLY A 307 -1.17 -23.07 -4.61
C GLY A 307 -0.07 -22.03 -4.35
N ASP A 308 -0.38 -20.75 -4.41
CA ASP A 308 0.53 -19.64 -4.19
C ASP A 308 0.61 -19.21 -2.72
N VAL A 309 1.67 -18.52 -2.37
CA VAL A 309 1.85 -17.98 -1.01
C VAL A 309 1.12 -16.66 -0.82
N ALA A 310 0.86 -16.32 0.44
CA ALA A 310 0.40 -14.99 0.83
C ALA A 310 1.36 -13.91 0.33
N LYS A 311 0.84 -12.90 -0.32
CA LYS A 311 1.58 -11.74 -0.84
C LYS A 311 1.09 -10.46 -0.18
N ILE A 312 1.98 -9.47 -0.08
CA ILE A 312 1.66 -8.17 0.50
C ILE A 312 1.09 -7.21 -0.55
N ASN A 313 0.28 -6.28 -0.07
CA ASN A 313 -0.19 -5.09 -0.77
C ASN A 313 -0.05 -3.86 0.15
N CYS A 314 -0.54 -2.70 -0.28
CA CYS A 314 -0.42 -1.47 0.51
C CYS A 314 -1.10 -1.60 1.89
N GLN A 315 -2.27 -2.24 1.93
CA GLN A 315 -3.06 -2.36 3.15
C GLN A 315 -2.42 -3.28 4.19
N THR A 316 -1.58 -4.23 3.79
CA THR A 316 -0.87 -5.14 4.70
C THR A 316 -0.08 -4.37 5.78
N CYS A 317 0.56 -3.27 5.41
CA CYS A 317 1.31 -2.42 6.34
C CYS A 317 0.52 -1.19 6.79
N HIS A 318 -0.21 -0.54 5.87
CA HIS A 318 -0.87 0.75 6.14
C HIS A 318 -2.17 0.63 6.95
N GLN A 319 -2.96 -0.43 6.74
CA GLN A 319 -4.18 -0.73 7.51
C GLN A 319 -5.14 0.46 7.68
N GLY A 320 -5.37 1.20 6.59
CA GLY A 320 -6.31 2.31 6.54
C GLY A 320 -5.74 3.67 6.99
N VAL A 321 -4.42 3.77 7.22
CA VAL A 321 -3.76 5.02 7.61
C VAL A 321 -2.60 5.37 6.68
N TYR A 322 -2.43 6.66 6.41
CA TYR A 322 -1.44 7.16 5.46
C TYR A 322 0.02 6.83 5.84
N LYS A 323 0.30 6.63 7.11
CA LYS A 323 1.55 6.08 7.66
C LYS A 323 1.20 5.03 8.69
N PRO A 324 1.83 3.84 8.67
CA PRO A 324 1.66 2.87 9.75
C PRO A 324 1.85 3.53 11.12
N TYR A 325 1.00 3.23 12.08
CA TYR A 325 0.98 3.84 13.42
C TYR A 325 0.90 5.37 13.43
N PHE A 326 0.26 5.98 12.42
CA PHE A 326 0.23 7.43 12.21
C PHE A 326 1.63 8.07 12.13
N GLY A 327 2.65 7.28 11.82
CA GLY A 327 4.05 7.71 11.68
C GLY A 327 4.91 7.52 12.93
N GLU A 328 4.37 6.92 13.97
CA GLU A 328 5.16 6.50 15.12
C GLU A 328 6.13 5.37 14.73
N SER A 329 7.39 5.50 15.09
CA SER A 329 8.45 4.60 14.63
C SER A 329 8.83 3.59 15.69
N MET A 330 8.34 2.36 15.55
CA MET A 330 8.88 1.22 16.32
C MET A 330 10.32 0.87 15.90
N ALA A 331 10.69 1.08 14.64
CA ALA A 331 12.00 0.70 14.12
C ALA A 331 13.16 1.49 14.75
N LYS A 332 12.90 2.69 15.27
CA LYS A 332 13.90 3.46 16.03
C LYS A 332 14.31 2.77 17.33
N ALA A 333 13.40 2.02 17.94
CA ALA A 333 13.71 1.25 19.14
C ALA A 333 14.43 -0.07 18.82
N TYR A 334 14.54 -0.44 17.54
CA TYR A 334 15.14 -1.71 17.10
C TYR A 334 16.22 -1.46 16.02
N PRO A 335 17.39 -0.90 16.41
CA PRO A 335 18.51 -0.73 15.49
C PRO A 335 18.97 -2.07 14.90
N GLU A 336 18.73 -3.16 15.58
CA GLU A 336 19.01 -4.53 15.14
C GLU A 336 18.30 -4.95 13.86
N LEU A 337 17.17 -4.30 13.53
CA LEU A 337 16.38 -4.51 12.31
C LEU A 337 16.73 -3.52 11.20
N GLN A 338 17.70 -2.68 11.41
CA GLN A 338 18.27 -1.85 10.36
C GLN A 338 19.20 -2.63 9.42
N GLY A 339 20.05 -2.30 8.67
CA GLY A 339 20.98 -3.14 7.91
C GLY A 339 21.98 -3.88 8.81
N MET A 340 22.87 -4.63 8.19
CA MET A 340 23.97 -5.23 8.94
C MET A 340 24.83 -4.15 9.59
N LYS A 341 25.19 -4.35 10.84
CA LYS A 341 26.15 -3.49 11.51
C LYS A 341 27.52 -3.60 10.82
N PRO A 342 28.29 -2.51 10.71
CA PRO A 342 29.70 -2.62 10.34
C PRO A 342 30.40 -3.59 11.28
N ALA A 343 31.32 -4.38 10.76
CA ALA A 343 32.16 -5.23 11.60
C ALA A 343 32.84 -4.34 12.68
N PRO A 344 32.96 -4.81 13.93
CA PRO A 344 33.71 -4.10 14.95
C PRO A 344 35.09 -3.81 14.39
N VAL A 345 35.47 -2.53 14.36
CA VAL A 345 36.83 -2.13 14.00
C VAL A 345 37.69 -2.56 15.16
N ASP A 346 38.61 -3.50 14.94
CA ASP A 346 39.60 -3.86 15.95
C ASP A 346 40.45 -2.60 16.27
N PRO A 347 40.41 -2.10 17.50
CA PRO A 347 41.18 -0.92 17.85
C PRO A 347 42.68 -1.09 17.64
N ALA A 348 43.19 -2.35 17.60
CA ALA A 348 44.57 -2.69 17.32
C ALA A 348 44.91 -2.65 15.78
N ALA A 349 43.92 -2.59 14.91
CA ALA A 349 44.11 -2.50 13.46
C ALA A 349 44.13 -1.07 12.90
N MET A 350 44.01 -0.07 13.73
CA MET A 350 44.20 1.34 13.29
C MET A 350 45.69 1.59 13.05
N PRO A 351 46.11 1.94 11.83
CA PRO A 351 47.46 2.41 11.60
C PRO A 351 47.66 3.68 12.44
N ALA A 352 48.68 3.67 13.28
CA ALA A 352 49.19 4.89 13.91
C ALA A 352 49.66 5.81 12.78
N ASP A 353 49.23 7.07 12.88
CA ASP A 353 49.59 8.23 12.07
C ASP A 353 48.75 8.60 10.83
N GLY A 354 48.05 9.66 11.06
CA GLY A 354 48.16 10.97 10.44
C GLY A 354 47.83 11.12 8.97
N ALA A 355 46.87 11.94 8.76
CA ALA A 355 46.49 12.66 7.57
C ALA A 355 45.16 12.18 6.94
N ALA A 356 44.14 12.89 7.38
CA ALA A 356 42.86 12.91 6.69
C ALA A 356 43.06 13.45 5.26
N THR A 357 42.97 12.57 4.28
CA THR A 357 42.58 12.97 2.95
C THR A 357 41.11 12.58 2.78
N ALA A 358 40.26 13.59 2.75
CA ALA A 358 38.88 13.46 2.34
C ALA A 358 38.86 12.93 0.92
N GLY A 359 38.57 11.63 0.78
CA GLY A 359 38.32 10.97 -0.48
C GLY A 359 36.83 10.69 -0.61
N ASP A 360 36.19 11.43 -1.50
CA ASP A 360 34.81 11.26 -1.93
C ASP A 360 34.54 9.81 -2.34
N ALA A 361 33.83 9.07 -1.51
CA ALA A 361 33.07 7.92 -1.95
C ALA A 361 31.65 8.37 -2.29
N ALA A 362 31.48 9.03 -3.42
CA ALA A 362 30.18 9.25 -4.03
C ALA A 362 29.63 7.89 -4.47
N ALA A 363 28.74 7.33 -3.66
CA ALA A 363 27.85 6.26 -4.11
C ALA A 363 26.98 6.84 -5.23
N THR A 364 27.19 6.37 -6.43
CA THR A 364 26.38 6.68 -7.61
C THR A 364 24.95 6.22 -7.39
N ALA A 365 24.11 7.15 -6.95
CA ALA A 365 22.66 7.03 -7.08
C ALA A 365 22.30 7.02 -8.57
N PRO A 366 21.37 6.17 -9.03
CA PRO A 366 20.90 6.25 -10.41
C PRO A 366 20.32 7.63 -10.66
N ALA A 367 20.79 8.27 -11.73
CA ALA A 367 20.45 9.62 -12.13
C ALA A 367 18.93 9.81 -12.17
N ALA A 368 18.46 10.85 -11.49
CA ALA A 368 17.13 11.38 -11.69
C ALA A 368 16.98 11.82 -13.16
N PRO A 369 15.81 11.62 -13.79
CA PRO A 369 15.60 12.10 -15.15
C PRO A 369 15.81 13.63 -15.17
N ALA A 370 16.59 14.08 -16.16
CA ALA A 370 16.99 15.45 -16.36
C ALA A 370 15.80 16.42 -16.24
N ALA A 371 15.98 17.47 -15.47
CA ALA A 371 15.06 18.60 -15.38
C ALA A 371 14.85 19.20 -16.77
N ALA A 372 13.60 19.39 -17.16
CA ALA A 372 13.26 20.15 -18.35
C ALA A 372 13.73 21.62 -18.19
N PRO A 373 14.17 22.28 -19.27
CA PRO A 373 14.65 23.66 -19.21
C PRO A 373 13.55 24.62 -18.77
N PRO A 374 13.89 25.76 -18.15
CA PRO A 374 12.93 26.73 -17.67
C PRO A 374 12.14 27.36 -18.83
N ALA A 375 10.82 27.35 -18.72
CA ALA A 375 9.93 28.10 -19.61
C ALA A 375 10.08 29.60 -19.31
N GLY A 376 10.67 30.32 -20.26
CA GLY A 376 10.80 31.77 -20.16
C GLY A 376 11.41 32.40 -21.38
N ALA A 377 10.67 32.38 -22.53
CA ALA A 377 10.88 33.37 -23.58
C ALA A 377 9.54 33.64 -24.25
N PRO A 378 9.16 34.91 -24.52
CA PRO A 378 7.88 35.24 -25.13
C PRO A 378 7.86 34.81 -26.59
N MET A 379 6.84 34.06 -26.98
CA MET A 379 6.60 33.67 -28.37
C MET A 379 6.27 34.88 -29.23
N ALA A 380 7.09 35.09 -30.27
CA ALA A 380 6.81 36.01 -31.34
C ALA A 380 5.53 35.59 -32.09
N LYS A 381 4.66 36.56 -32.34
CA LYS A 381 3.41 36.44 -33.11
C LYS A 381 3.72 35.99 -34.54
N ALA A 382 3.25 34.81 -34.93
CA ALA A 382 3.24 34.37 -36.31
C ALA A 382 2.09 35.05 -37.09
N PRO A 383 2.27 35.39 -38.38
CA PRO A 383 1.26 36.06 -39.17
C PRO A 383 0.09 35.14 -39.54
N ALA A 384 -1.11 35.70 -39.46
CA ALA A 384 -2.34 35.05 -39.87
C ALA A 384 -2.31 34.69 -41.37
N LYS A 385 -2.58 33.41 -41.68
CA LYS A 385 -2.94 32.98 -43.04
C LYS A 385 -4.43 32.68 -43.07
N ASP A 386 -5.04 33.21 -44.11
CA ASP A 386 -6.47 33.25 -44.40
C ASP A 386 -7.15 31.86 -44.30
N ALA A 387 -8.31 31.86 -43.63
CA ALA A 387 -9.22 30.72 -43.59
C ALA A 387 -10.14 30.73 -44.82
N PRO A 388 -10.39 29.59 -45.46
CA PRO A 388 -11.38 29.52 -46.54
C PRO A 388 -12.81 29.54 -45.98
N LYS A 389 -13.68 30.35 -46.63
CA LYS A 389 -15.11 30.52 -46.39
C LYS A 389 -15.86 29.18 -46.53
N ALA A 390 -16.60 28.81 -45.51
CA ALA A 390 -17.53 27.69 -45.57
C ALA A 390 -18.83 28.10 -46.29
N THR A 391 -19.23 27.32 -47.30
CA THR A 391 -20.52 27.38 -47.97
C THR A 391 -21.60 26.65 -47.15
N PRO A 392 -22.84 27.14 -47.06
CA PRO A 392 -23.91 26.48 -46.34
C PRO A 392 -24.50 25.31 -47.14
N ARG A 393 -24.56 24.14 -46.53
CA ARG A 393 -25.36 23.01 -47.04
C ARG A 393 -26.75 23.03 -46.41
N THR A 394 -27.74 23.31 -47.26
CA THR A 394 -29.15 23.07 -47.03
C THR A 394 -29.46 21.60 -47.27
N GLY A 395 -30.18 20.98 -46.37
CA GLY A 395 -30.70 19.62 -46.56
C GLY A 395 -31.30 19.06 -45.26
N GLY A 396 -32.58 19.35 -45.03
CA GLY A 396 -33.31 18.82 -43.90
C GLY A 396 -33.73 17.37 -44.12
N THR A 397 -33.77 16.62 -43.05
CA THR A 397 -34.68 15.45 -42.94
C THR A 397 -35.15 15.36 -41.50
N ALA A 398 -36.46 15.47 -41.31
CA ALA A 398 -37.15 15.36 -40.03
C ALA A 398 -37.06 13.95 -39.48
N ILE A 399 -36.70 13.84 -38.21
CA ILE A 399 -36.83 12.58 -37.43
C ILE A 399 -38.04 12.75 -36.54
N ALA A 400 -39.02 11.84 -36.74
CA ALA A 400 -40.28 11.77 -36.02
C ALA A 400 -40.06 11.42 -34.54
N ALA A 401 -40.77 12.13 -33.67
CA ALA A 401 -40.85 11.86 -32.25
C ALA A 401 -41.61 10.57 -32.00
N LEU A 402 -40.96 9.62 -31.29
CA LEU A 402 -41.62 8.46 -30.70
C LEU A 402 -41.96 8.77 -29.25
N THR A 403 -43.24 8.83 -28.95
CA THR A 403 -43.86 8.90 -27.61
C THR A 403 -43.65 7.57 -26.87
N PRO A 404 -43.40 7.54 -25.55
CA PRO A 404 -43.29 6.31 -24.78
C PRO A 404 -44.69 5.77 -24.42
N ALA A 405 -44.89 4.50 -24.70
CA ALA A 405 -46.07 3.72 -24.26
C ALA A 405 -46.01 3.45 -22.76
N SER A 406 -47.14 3.62 -22.11
CA SER A 406 -47.40 3.28 -20.70
C SER A 406 -47.35 1.75 -20.52
N VAL A 407 -46.54 1.31 -19.55
CA VAL A 407 -46.58 -0.09 -19.07
C VAL A 407 -47.45 -0.17 -17.83
N ASP A 408 -48.53 -0.92 -17.99
CA ASP A 408 -49.52 -1.29 -17.01
C ASP A 408 -48.91 -2.18 -15.89
N ARG A 409 -49.24 -1.89 -14.62
CA ARG A 409 -48.88 -2.71 -13.47
C ARG A 409 -49.97 -3.76 -13.23
N GLY A 410 -49.75 -4.97 -13.67
CA GLY A 410 -50.53 -6.17 -13.29
C GLY A 410 -49.79 -6.95 -12.18
N ARG A 411 -50.55 -7.17 -11.09
CA ARG A 411 -50.24 -8.04 -9.94
C ARG A 411 -49.92 -9.48 -10.38
N LEU A 412 -48.93 -10.07 -9.75
CA LEU A 412 -49.03 -11.30 -8.94
C LEU A 412 -47.74 -11.39 -8.08
#